data_881ef01646ea5c4042aecc025866e858
#
_entry.id   881ef01646ea5c4042aecc025866e858
#
_cell.length_a   1.000
_cell.length_b   1.000
_cell.length_c   1.000
_cell.angle_alpha   90.00
_cell.angle_beta   90.00
_cell.angle_gamma   90.00
#
_symmetry.space_group_name_H-M   'P 1'
#
loop_
_entity.id
_entity.type
_entity.pdbx_description
1 polymer ?
#
loop_
_entity_poly.entity_id
_entity_poly.type
_entity_poly.pdbx_seq_one_letter_code
_entity_poly.pdbx_strand_id
1 'polypeptide(L)'
;YGRLFNMSAATRRQQVGELIDLVGLEWAKRRQLKEYSKGMTRRIGLAQALINDPELIMLDEPTTGLDPIGTREMKDLILRLRDEGKTVLLCSHLLADVQDVCDRIAILYQGELKELGRVDSLLKVQDVTQIHASGLSEEAQNEIRDVVARHGGELVSMGNPTNTLEELFLKIVRESEERPGMRATVSKE
;
A
#
# COMPACT_ATOMS: atom_id res chain seq x y z
N TYR A 1 -22.95 -3.79 13.41
CA TYR A 1 -23.17 -3.63 11.97
C TYR A 1 -23.80 -4.88 11.35
N GLY A 2 -23.27 -6.10 11.46
CA GLY A 2 -23.86 -7.29 10.86
C GLY A 2 -25.35 -7.55 11.22
N ARG A 3 -25.83 -7.05 12.35
CA ARG A 3 -27.27 -7.07 12.68
C ARG A 3 -28.11 -6.16 11.79
N LEU A 4 -27.56 -5.03 11.34
CA LEU A 4 -28.24 -4.10 10.42
C LEU A 4 -28.48 -4.72 9.05
N PHE A 5 -27.66 -5.68 8.65
CA PHE A 5 -27.80 -6.45 7.41
C PHE A 5 -28.55 -7.78 7.60
N ASN A 6 -29.31 -7.94 8.69
CA ASN A 6 -30.11 -9.13 9.00
C ASN A 6 -29.30 -10.45 9.02
N MET A 7 -28.00 -10.39 9.27
CA MET A 7 -27.16 -11.58 9.34
C MET A 7 -27.53 -12.47 10.52
N SER A 8 -27.57 -13.78 10.28
CA SER A 8 -27.73 -14.76 11.35
C SER A 8 -26.60 -14.67 12.39
N ALA A 9 -26.82 -15.11 13.61
CA ALA A 9 -25.80 -15.08 14.65
C ALA A 9 -24.56 -15.92 14.27
N ALA A 10 -24.76 -17.03 13.55
CA ALA A 10 -23.68 -17.90 13.07
C ALA A 10 -22.86 -17.21 11.98
N THR A 11 -23.52 -16.73 10.92
CA THR A 11 -22.88 -16.01 9.81
C THR A 11 -22.10 -14.80 10.32
N ARG A 12 -22.72 -14.00 11.19
CA ARG A 12 -22.08 -12.80 11.76
C ARG A 12 -20.81 -13.16 12.55
N ARG A 13 -20.85 -14.24 13.36
CA ARG A 13 -19.68 -14.66 14.15
C ARG A 13 -18.52 -15.09 13.23
N GLN A 14 -18.83 -15.88 12.22
CA GLN A 14 -17.86 -16.31 11.23
C GLN A 14 -17.24 -15.12 10.52
N GLN A 15 -18.06 -14.25 9.92
CA GLN A 15 -17.60 -13.12 9.12
C GLN A 15 -16.81 -12.09 9.92
N VAL A 16 -17.21 -11.82 11.17
CA VAL A 16 -16.42 -10.97 12.06
C VAL A 16 -15.05 -11.58 12.35
N GLY A 17 -14.96 -12.90 12.52
CA GLY A 17 -13.68 -13.60 12.70
C GLY A 17 -12.77 -13.42 11.48
N GLU A 18 -13.29 -13.73 10.29
CA GLU A 18 -12.58 -13.62 9.01
C GLU A 18 -12.11 -12.19 8.73
N LEU A 19 -12.95 -11.18 8.98
CA LEU A 19 -12.60 -9.78 8.78
C LEU A 19 -11.57 -9.26 9.78
N ILE A 20 -11.64 -9.67 11.05
CA ILE A 20 -10.63 -9.31 12.05
C ILE A 20 -9.26 -9.90 11.67
N ASP A 21 -9.26 -11.14 11.18
CA ASP A 21 -8.05 -11.80 10.68
C ASP A 21 -7.51 -11.11 9.43
N LEU A 22 -8.39 -10.81 8.45
CA LEU A 22 -8.04 -10.07 7.23
C LEU A 22 -7.29 -8.77 7.52
N VAL A 23 -7.75 -8.01 8.51
CA VAL A 23 -7.13 -6.72 8.88
C VAL A 23 -6.00 -6.85 9.91
N GLY A 24 -5.59 -8.08 10.27
CA GLY A 24 -4.46 -8.35 11.17
C GLY A 24 -4.70 -7.91 12.62
N LEU A 25 -5.95 -7.94 13.12
CA LEU A 25 -6.30 -7.48 14.47
C LEU A 25 -6.75 -8.60 15.41
N GLU A 26 -6.53 -9.88 15.08
CA GLU A 26 -6.93 -11.03 15.89
C GLU A 26 -6.36 -10.94 17.33
N TRP A 27 -5.10 -10.55 17.46
CA TRP A 27 -4.43 -10.36 18.75
C TRP A 27 -5.03 -9.23 19.61
N ALA A 28 -5.72 -8.27 18.98
CA ALA A 28 -6.31 -7.10 19.63
C ALA A 28 -7.83 -7.20 19.83
N LYS A 29 -8.48 -8.26 19.35
CA LYS A 29 -9.96 -8.40 19.34
C LYS A 29 -10.65 -8.24 20.69
N ARG A 30 -9.94 -8.44 21.80
CA ARG A 30 -10.46 -8.29 23.16
C ARG A 30 -10.19 -6.92 23.78
N ARG A 31 -9.39 -6.07 23.11
CA ARG A 31 -9.09 -4.72 23.59
C ARG A 31 -10.27 -3.78 23.30
N GLN A 32 -10.41 -2.75 24.13
CA GLN A 32 -11.38 -1.70 23.85
C GLN A 32 -10.91 -0.82 22.69
N LEU A 33 -11.85 -0.33 21.87
CA LEU A 33 -11.50 0.52 20.70
C LEU A 33 -10.71 1.79 21.09
N LYS A 34 -10.94 2.33 22.29
CA LYS A 34 -10.17 3.48 22.82
C LYS A 34 -8.67 3.19 23.01
N GLU A 35 -8.28 1.92 23.06
CA GLU A 35 -6.89 1.47 23.22
C GLU A 35 -6.23 1.18 21.88
N TYR A 36 -6.97 1.34 20.77
CA TYR A 36 -6.46 1.12 19.43
C TYR A 36 -5.59 2.29 19.00
N SER A 37 -4.46 1.98 18.36
CA SER A 37 -3.68 2.96 17.64
C SER A 37 -4.47 3.54 16.45
N LYS A 38 -4.01 4.63 15.86
CA LYS A 38 -4.63 5.21 14.67
C LYS A 38 -4.71 4.19 13.51
N GLY A 39 -3.63 3.43 13.27
CA GLY A 39 -3.60 2.36 12.28
C GLY A 39 -4.59 1.24 12.56
N MET A 40 -4.67 0.77 13.82
CA MET A 40 -5.68 -0.21 14.23
C MET A 40 -7.10 0.30 14.02
N THR A 41 -7.36 1.58 14.34
CA THR A 41 -8.67 2.21 14.14
C THR A 41 -9.04 2.28 12.66
N ARG A 42 -8.11 2.61 11.77
CA ARG A 42 -8.34 2.60 10.32
C ARG A 42 -8.65 1.19 9.82
N ARG A 43 -7.87 0.19 10.24
CA ARG A 43 -8.06 -1.20 9.83
C ARG A 43 -9.39 -1.79 10.32
N ILE A 44 -9.80 -1.54 11.56
CA ILE A 44 -11.11 -2.01 12.03
C ILE A 44 -12.26 -1.28 11.34
N GLY A 45 -12.09 -0.01 10.96
CA GLY A 45 -13.05 0.73 10.13
C GLY A 45 -13.21 0.09 8.75
N LEU A 46 -12.11 -0.35 8.12
CA LEU A 46 -12.17 -1.09 6.86
C LEU A 46 -12.89 -2.44 7.04
N ALA A 47 -12.57 -3.22 8.08
CA ALA A 47 -13.29 -4.46 8.39
C ALA A 47 -14.79 -4.23 8.59
N GLN A 48 -15.17 -3.11 9.21
CA GLN A 48 -16.56 -2.72 9.36
C GLN A 48 -17.24 -2.44 8.01
N ALA A 49 -16.56 -1.75 7.10
CA ALA A 49 -17.09 -1.46 5.76
C ALA A 49 -17.28 -2.73 4.93
N LEU A 50 -16.49 -3.77 5.20
CA LEU A 50 -16.54 -5.06 4.50
C LEU A 50 -17.59 -6.05 5.04
N ILE A 51 -18.30 -5.71 6.12
CA ILE A 51 -19.15 -6.66 6.86
C ILE A 51 -20.27 -7.31 6.01
N ASN A 52 -20.75 -6.62 4.98
CA ASN A 52 -21.81 -7.11 4.08
C ASN A 52 -21.28 -7.49 2.70
N ASP A 53 -19.98 -7.74 2.59
CA ASP A 53 -19.31 -8.17 1.37
C ASP A 53 -19.59 -7.26 0.15
N PRO A 54 -19.34 -5.95 0.23
CA PRO A 54 -19.65 -5.01 -0.84
C PRO A 54 -18.78 -5.26 -2.08
N GLU A 55 -19.32 -4.97 -3.27
CA GLU A 55 -18.56 -4.97 -4.53
C GLU A 55 -17.74 -3.68 -4.70
N LEU A 56 -18.23 -2.56 -4.16
CA LEU A 56 -17.58 -1.24 -4.19
C LEU A 56 -17.24 -0.77 -2.77
N ILE A 57 -15.98 -0.41 -2.59
CA ILE A 57 -15.44 0.12 -1.33
C ILE A 57 -14.95 1.54 -1.60
N MET A 58 -15.38 2.49 -0.77
CA MET A 58 -14.94 3.89 -0.86
C MET A 58 -14.08 4.23 0.35
N LEU A 59 -12.86 4.69 0.10
CA LEU A 59 -11.88 5.03 1.14
C LEU A 59 -11.47 6.51 1.01
N ASP A 60 -11.60 7.24 2.10
CA ASP A 60 -11.17 8.63 2.19
C ASP A 60 -9.92 8.72 3.06
N GLU A 61 -8.82 9.15 2.45
CA GLU A 61 -7.50 9.31 3.08
C GLU A 61 -7.07 8.07 3.91
N PRO A 62 -7.05 6.84 3.33
CA PRO A 62 -6.87 5.63 4.11
C PRO A 62 -5.50 5.52 4.80
N THR A 63 -4.45 6.12 4.23
CA THR A 63 -3.07 6.05 4.72
C THR A 63 -2.65 7.28 5.55
N THR A 64 -3.43 8.36 5.51
CA THR A 64 -3.06 9.63 6.16
C THR A 64 -2.82 9.49 7.65
N GLY A 65 -1.61 9.89 8.06
CA GLY A 65 -1.15 9.92 9.46
C GLY A 65 -0.90 8.53 10.05
N LEU A 66 -0.66 7.54 9.23
CA LEU A 66 -0.08 6.27 9.62
C LEU A 66 1.45 6.39 9.63
N ASP A 67 2.10 5.52 10.39
CA ASP A 67 3.53 5.29 10.29
C ASP A 67 3.86 4.45 9.02
N PRO A 68 5.11 4.32 8.60
CA PRO A 68 5.46 3.60 7.38
C PRO A 68 4.99 2.14 7.37
N ILE A 69 4.96 1.46 8.53
CA ILE A 69 4.47 0.09 8.64
C ILE A 69 2.96 0.04 8.44
N GLY A 70 2.22 0.90 9.13
CA GLY A 70 0.76 0.99 9.00
C GLY A 70 0.32 1.41 7.60
N THR A 71 1.09 2.29 6.94
CA THR A 71 0.87 2.68 5.54
C THR A 71 1.04 1.47 4.63
N ARG A 72 2.13 0.71 4.79
CA ARG A 72 2.37 -0.50 4.01
C ARG A 72 1.27 -1.55 4.22
N GLU A 73 0.90 -1.83 5.48
CA GLU A 73 -0.16 -2.76 5.80
C GLU A 73 -1.51 -2.34 5.17
N MET A 74 -1.82 -1.04 5.15
CA MET A 74 -3.04 -0.53 4.51
C MET A 74 -2.99 -0.68 2.99
N LYS A 75 -1.86 -0.37 2.35
CA LYS A 75 -1.66 -0.59 0.91
C LYS A 75 -1.82 -2.06 0.54
N ASP A 76 -1.22 -2.97 1.30
CA ASP A 76 -1.32 -4.41 1.07
C ASP A 76 -2.78 -4.91 1.21
N LEU A 77 -3.55 -4.37 2.16
CA LEU A 77 -4.98 -4.66 2.29
C LEU A 77 -5.80 -4.18 1.08
N ILE A 78 -5.54 -2.98 0.58
CA ILE A 78 -6.22 -2.44 -0.62
C ILE A 78 -5.92 -3.32 -1.83
N LEU A 79 -4.66 -3.68 -2.05
CA LEU A 79 -4.25 -4.55 -3.14
C LEU A 79 -4.90 -5.93 -3.03
N ARG A 80 -4.96 -6.50 -1.84
CA ARG A 80 -5.63 -7.79 -1.60
C ARG A 80 -7.13 -7.71 -1.94
N LEU A 81 -7.84 -6.66 -1.55
CA LEU A 81 -9.25 -6.48 -1.89
C LEU A 81 -9.48 -6.38 -3.40
N ARG A 82 -8.59 -5.68 -4.11
CA ARG A 82 -8.59 -5.65 -5.59
C ARG A 82 -8.41 -7.04 -6.17
N ASP A 83 -7.44 -7.80 -5.67
CA ASP A 83 -7.14 -9.15 -6.17
C ASP A 83 -8.29 -10.16 -5.88
N GLU A 84 -9.08 -9.89 -4.83
CA GLU A 84 -10.33 -10.59 -4.52
C GLU A 84 -11.52 -10.14 -5.41
N GLY A 85 -11.29 -9.23 -6.38
CA GLY A 85 -12.26 -8.76 -7.35
C GLY A 85 -13.13 -7.59 -6.88
N LYS A 86 -12.78 -6.93 -5.77
CA LYS A 86 -13.49 -5.75 -5.30
C LYS A 86 -13.10 -4.51 -6.10
N THR A 87 -14.06 -3.61 -6.30
CA THR A 87 -13.78 -2.26 -6.81
C THR A 87 -13.47 -1.34 -5.64
N VAL A 88 -12.29 -0.72 -5.66
CA VAL A 88 -11.88 0.23 -4.62
C VAL A 88 -11.76 1.63 -5.23
N LEU A 89 -12.54 2.57 -4.73
CA LEU A 89 -12.40 4.00 -5.01
C LEU A 89 -11.75 4.65 -3.80
N LEU A 90 -10.58 5.26 -3.98
CA LEU A 90 -9.92 5.98 -2.90
C LEU A 90 -9.66 7.44 -3.26
N CYS A 91 -9.76 8.33 -2.27
CA CYS A 91 -9.30 9.70 -2.35
C CYS A 91 -8.05 9.83 -1.49
N SER A 92 -6.99 10.45 -2.03
CA SER A 92 -5.78 10.75 -1.28
C SER A 92 -5.02 11.93 -1.89
N HIS A 93 -4.31 12.67 -1.05
CA HIS A 93 -3.34 13.68 -1.45
C HIS A 93 -1.90 13.14 -1.44
N LEU A 94 -1.69 11.90 -0.98
CA LEU A 94 -0.39 11.22 -0.95
C LEU A 94 -0.15 10.50 -2.28
N LEU A 95 0.44 11.20 -3.24
CA LEU A 95 0.58 10.73 -4.62
C LEU A 95 1.37 9.42 -4.75
N ALA A 96 2.38 9.22 -3.89
CA ALA A 96 3.15 7.97 -3.88
C ALA A 96 2.26 6.76 -3.51
N ASP A 97 1.39 6.90 -2.49
CA ASP A 97 0.48 5.82 -2.10
C ASP A 97 -0.53 5.51 -3.22
N VAL A 98 -1.07 6.55 -3.87
CA VAL A 98 -1.98 6.40 -5.02
C VAL A 98 -1.30 5.65 -6.16
N GLN A 99 -0.06 6.01 -6.47
CA GLN A 99 0.73 5.35 -7.52
C GLN A 99 0.96 3.86 -7.23
N ASP A 100 1.15 3.49 -5.96
CA ASP A 100 1.44 2.11 -5.56
C ASP A 100 0.21 1.19 -5.62
N VAL A 101 -1.02 1.72 -5.43
CA VAL A 101 -2.21 0.88 -5.26
C VAL A 101 -3.27 1.05 -6.35
N CYS A 102 -3.25 2.15 -7.12
CA CYS A 102 -4.29 2.44 -8.10
C CYS A 102 -3.91 1.95 -9.51
N ASP A 103 -4.86 1.32 -10.21
CA ASP A 103 -4.74 1.01 -11.63
C ASP A 103 -5.02 2.24 -12.50
N ARG A 104 -5.97 3.08 -12.05
CA ARG A 104 -6.41 4.30 -12.74
C ARG A 104 -6.55 5.44 -11.75
N ILE A 105 -6.30 6.65 -12.22
CA ILE A 105 -6.45 7.88 -11.43
C ILE A 105 -7.29 8.92 -12.17
N ALA A 106 -7.99 9.72 -11.36
CA ALA A 106 -8.63 10.95 -11.79
C ALA A 106 -7.98 12.12 -11.03
N ILE A 107 -7.43 13.09 -11.73
CA ILE A 107 -6.83 14.29 -11.13
C ILE A 107 -7.86 15.41 -11.16
N LEU A 108 -8.27 15.83 -9.95
CA LEU A 108 -9.18 16.94 -9.75
C LEU A 108 -8.40 18.18 -9.29
N TYR A 109 -8.65 19.31 -9.91
CA TYR A 109 -8.07 20.59 -9.51
C TYR A 109 -9.12 21.68 -9.62
N GLN A 110 -9.34 22.45 -8.55
CA GLN A 110 -10.35 23.50 -8.45
C GLN A 110 -11.77 23.03 -8.83
N GLY A 111 -12.12 21.80 -8.49
CA GLY A 111 -13.42 21.20 -8.78
C GLY A 111 -13.60 20.68 -10.22
N GLU A 112 -12.57 20.79 -11.06
CA GLU A 112 -12.60 20.30 -12.43
C GLU A 112 -11.74 19.03 -12.59
N LEU A 113 -12.23 18.10 -13.40
CA LEU A 113 -11.44 16.91 -13.82
C LEU A 113 -10.39 17.37 -14.84
N LYS A 114 -9.13 17.26 -14.49
CA LYS A 114 -8.01 17.63 -15.38
C LYS A 114 -7.47 16.44 -16.16
N GLU A 115 -7.36 15.28 -15.52
CA GLU A 115 -6.85 14.06 -16.14
C GLU A 115 -7.62 12.84 -15.64
N LEU A 116 -7.77 11.85 -16.51
CA LEU A 116 -8.34 10.53 -16.19
C LEU A 116 -7.65 9.46 -17.02
N GLY A 117 -7.00 8.52 -16.40
CA GLY A 117 -6.32 7.46 -17.14
C GLY A 117 -5.67 6.40 -16.26
N ARG A 118 -4.98 5.47 -16.91
CA ARG A 118 -4.16 4.48 -16.21
C ARG A 118 -2.89 5.15 -15.69
N VAL A 119 -2.49 4.75 -14.47
CA VAL A 119 -1.29 5.29 -13.81
C VAL A 119 -0.05 5.07 -14.67
N ASP A 120 0.18 3.86 -15.16
CA ASP A 120 1.31 3.50 -16.01
C ASP A 120 1.38 4.34 -17.30
N SER A 121 0.23 4.65 -17.90
CA SER A 121 0.16 5.44 -19.13
C SER A 121 0.37 6.92 -18.89
N LEU A 122 -0.20 7.47 -17.79
CA LEU A 122 -0.09 8.89 -17.44
C LEU A 122 1.32 9.26 -16.95
N LEU A 123 2.01 8.31 -16.29
CA LEU A 123 3.36 8.52 -15.76
C LEU A 123 4.47 8.17 -16.75
N LYS A 124 4.12 7.59 -17.91
CA LYS A 124 5.12 7.23 -18.91
C LYS A 124 5.81 8.47 -19.48
N VAL A 125 7.12 8.57 -19.27
CA VAL A 125 7.94 9.58 -19.92
C VAL A 125 8.21 9.11 -21.34
N GLN A 126 7.82 9.92 -22.33
CA GLN A 126 8.08 9.63 -23.73
C GLN A 126 9.57 9.76 -24.03
N ASP A 127 10.04 8.93 -24.95
CA ASP A 127 11.43 8.95 -25.46
C ASP A 127 12.53 8.65 -24.42
N VAL A 128 12.16 8.14 -23.23
CA VAL A 128 13.11 7.65 -22.22
C VAL A 128 12.95 6.14 -22.02
N THR A 129 14.06 5.42 -22.14
CA THR A 129 14.13 3.99 -21.83
C THR A 129 14.94 3.80 -20.56
N GLN A 130 14.35 3.18 -19.54
CA GLN A 130 15.04 2.81 -18.30
C GLN A 130 15.38 1.31 -18.33
N ILE A 131 16.65 0.99 -18.07
CA ILE A 131 17.15 -0.38 -18.02
C ILE A 131 17.65 -0.66 -16.60
N HIS A 132 17.12 -1.71 -15.97
CA HIS A 132 17.61 -2.22 -14.70
C HIS A 132 18.44 -3.47 -14.96
N ALA A 133 19.72 -3.42 -14.63
CA ALA A 133 20.64 -4.54 -14.74
C ALA A 133 21.45 -4.68 -13.45
N SER A 134 21.77 -5.90 -13.08
CA SER A 134 22.60 -6.21 -11.91
C SER A 134 23.84 -7.01 -12.33
N GLY A 135 24.93 -6.89 -11.57
CA GLY A 135 26.15 -7.67 -11.80
C GLY A 135 26.98 -7.21 -13.02
N LEU A 136 26.79 -6.00 -13.50
CA LEU A 136 27.57 -5.44 -14.60
C LEU A 136 28.97 -5.04 -14.14
N SER A 137 30.00 -5.50 -14.87
CA SER A 137 31.38 -4.98 -14.72
C SER A 137 31.48 -3.53 -15.22
N GLU A 138 32.55 -2.83 -14.83
CA GLU A 138 32.82 -1.47 -15.37
C GLU A 138 32.98 -1.48 -16.89
N GLU A 139 33.57 -2.53 -17.46
CA GLU A 139 33.72 -2.69 -18.90
C GLU A 139 32.34 -2.77 -19.59
N ALA A 140 31.43 -3.61 -19.08
CA ALA A 140 30.08 -3.72 -19.61
C ALA A 140 29.28 -2.41 -19.49
N GLN A 141 29.49 -1.66 -18.40
CA GLN A 141 28.87 -0.32 -18.26
C GLN A 141 29.40 0.66 -19.31
N ASN A 142 30.70 0.63 -19.61
CA ASN A 142 31.29 1.47 -20.65
C ASN A 142 30.81 1.08 -22.05
N GLU A 143 30.69 -0.22 -22.34
CA GLU A 143 30.11 -0.71 -23.60
C GLU A 143 28.67 -0.21 -23.81
N ILE A 144 27.84 -0.22 -22.75
CA ILE A 144 26.47 0.34 -22.81
C ILE A 144 26.50 1.81 -23.17
N ARG A 145 27.41 2.62 -22.58
CA ARG A 145 27.60 4.05 -22.93
C ARG A 145 27.93 4.24 -24.40
N ASP A 146 28.86 3.43 -24.87
CA ASP A 146 29.30 3.49 -26.26
C ASP A 146 28.20 3.09 -27.26
N VAL A 147 27.41 2.08 -26.90
CA VAL A 147 26.24 1.64 -27.69
C VAL A 147 25.22 2.77 -27.80
N VAL A 148 24.85 3.40 -26.67
CA VAL A 148 23.89 4.51 -26.64
C VAL A 148 24.38 5.65 -27.53
N ALA A 149 25.65 6.07 -27.38
CA ALA A 149 26.24 7.15 -28.13
C ALA A 149 26.30 6.84 -29.64
N ARG A 150 26.71 5.61 -30.04
CA ARG A 150 26.78 5.19 -31.45
C ARG A 150 25.43 5.22 -32.17
N HIS A 151 24.33 5.01 -31.44
CA HIS A 151 22.96 5.05 -31.98
C HIS A 151 22.29 6.41 -31.81
N GLY A 152 23.04 7.45 -31.45
CA GLY A 152 22.55 8.83 -31.36
C GLY A 152 21.69 9.11 -30.10
N GLY A 153 21.71 8.19 -29.14
CA GLY A 153 21.05 8.38 -27.88
C GLY A 153 21.88 9.20 -26.88
N GLU A 154 21.24 9.77 -25.87
CA GLU A 154 21.87 10.43 -24.74
C GLU A 154 21.70 9.58 -23.47
N LEU A 155 22.80 9.30 -22.77
CA LEU A 155 22.74 8.58 -21.50
C LEU A 155 22.41 9.56 -20.36
N VAL A 156 21.14 9.61 -19.95
CA VAL A 156 20.63 10.52 -18.91
C VAL A 156 21.18 10.18 -17.52
N SER A 157 21.24 8.89 -17.17
CA SER A 157 21.82 8.45 -15.90
C SER A 157 22.29 7.01 -15.97
N MET A 158 23.37 6.71 -15.26
CA MET A 158 23.86 5.36 -14.98
C MET A 158 24.51 5.36 -13.60
N GLY A 159 24.04 4.51 -12.71
CA GLY A 159 24.57 4.41 -11.35
C GLY A 159 23.80 3.39 -10.53
N ASN A 160 24.27 3.18 -9.31
CA ASN A 160 23.58 2.31 -8.40
C ASN A 160 22.26 2.97 -7.93
N PRO A 161 21.13 2.26 -7.98
CA PRO A 161 19.90 2.77 -7.41
C PRO A 161 20.08 2.97 -5.90
N THR A 162 19.49 4.05 -5.38
CA THR A 162 19.42 4.31 -3.94
C THR A 162 18.06 3.90 -3.43
N ASN A 163 18.04 3.19 -2.32
CA ASN A 163 16.80 2.91 -1.60
C ASN A 163 16.23 4.21 -1.01
N THR A 164 14.92 4.30 -0.94
CA THR A 164 14.26 5.35 -0.18
C THR A 164 14.46 5.13 1.32
N LEU A 165 14.32 6.20 2.13
CA LEU A 165 14.34 6.06 3.60
C LEU A 165 13.23 5.14 4.10
N GLU A 166 12.08 5.12 3.42
CA GLU A 166 10.97 4.21 3.73
C GLU A 166 11.37 2.75 3.50
N GLU A 167 11.96 2.43 2.34
CA GLU A 167 12.45 1.08 2.04
C GLU A 167 13.53 0.62 3.03
N LEU A 168 14.46 1.51 3.39
CA LEU A 168 15.48 1.22 4.38
C LEU A 168 14.86 0.95 5.76
N PHE A 169 13.92 1.78 6.19
CA PHE A 169 13.21 1.62 7.46
C PHE A 169 12.44 0.29 7.49
N LEU A 170 11.67 -0.02 6.44
CA LEU A 170 10.93 -1.28 6.34
C LEU A 170 11.87 -2.51 6.34
N LYS A 171 13.04 -2.40 5.71
CA LYS A 171 14.05 -3.45 5.74
C LYS A 171 14.57 -3.68 7.17
N ILE A 172 14.96 -2.62 7.87
CA ILE A 172 15.44 -2.71 9.27
C ILE A 172 14.39 -3.33 10.18
N VAL A 173 13.12 -2.93 10.03
CA VAL A 173 12.02 -3.48 10.84
C VAL A 173 11.77 -4.97 10.55
N ARG A 174 11.85 -5.40 9.29
CA ARG A 174 11.72 -6.83 8.92
C ARG A 174 12.86 -7.70 9.46
N GLU A 175 14.06 -7.14 9.51
CA GLU A 175 15.25 -7.83 10.02
C GLU A 175 15.31 -7.85 11.56
N SER A 176 14.53 -6.97 12.24
CA SER A 176 14.39 -6.99 13.69
C SER A 176 13.29 -7.96 14.12
N GLU A 177 13.56 -8.83 15.09
CA GLU A 177 12.58 -9.79 15.64
C GLU A 177 11.45 -9.10 16.42
N GLU A 178 11.63 -7.83 16.79
CA GLU A 178 10.65 -7.02 17.50
C GLU A 178 9.73 -6.27 16.52
N ARG A 179 8.47 -6.70 16.41
CA ARG A 179 7.46 -5.92 15.69
C ARG A 179 7.09 -4.68 16.50
N PRO A 180 7.22 -3.44 15.96
CA PRO A 180 6.77 -2.24 16.63
C PRO A 180 5.26 -2.35 16.92
N GLY A 181 4.89 -2.25 18.20
CA GLY A 181 3.50 -2.39 18.66
C GLY A 181 3.20 -3.64 19.47
N MET A 182 4.03 -4.65 19.48
CA MET A 182 4.05 -5.65 20.54
C MET A 182 4.87 -5.09 21.72
N ARG A 183 4.22 -4.52 22.72
CA ARG A 183 4.89 -4.34 24.01
C ARG A 183 5.29 -5.72 24.50
N ALA A 184 6.57 -5.95 24.71
CA ALA A 184 7.06 -7.11 25.42
C ALA A 184 6.19 -7.28 26.68
N THR A 185 5.56 -8.44 26.81
CA THR A 185 4.97 -8.84 28.08
C THR A 185 6.12 -8.98 29.04
N VAL A 186 6.34 -7.96 29.87
CA VAL A 186 7.26 -8.06 30.98
C VAL A 186 6.72 -9.17 31.88
N SER A 187 7.36 -10.34 31.80
CA SER A 187 7.20 -11.40 32.78
C SER A 187 7.66 -10.83 34.12
N LYS A 188 6.74 -10.55 35.01
CA LYS A 188 7.07 -10.33 36.41
C LYS A 188 7.38 -11.69 37.00
N GLU A 189 8.65 -11.95 37.26
CA GLU A 189 9.07 -12.84 38.31
C GLU A 189 8.77 -12.24 39.69
#